data_aa16b683bb35594d017abf960771bc54
#
_entry.id   aa16b683bb35594d017abf960771bc54
#
_cell.length_a   1.000
_cell.length_b   1.000
_cell.length_c   1.000
_cell.angle_alpha   90.00
_cell.angle_beta   90.00
_cell.angle_gamma   90.00
#
_symmetry.space_group_name_H-M   'P 1'
#
loop_
_entity.id
_entity.type
_entity.pdbx_description
1 polymer ?
#
loop_
_entity_poly.entity_id
_entity_poly.type
_entity_poly.pdbx_seq_one_letter_code
_entity_poly.pdbx_strand_id
1 'polypeptide(L)'
;MQNTTLMNKSIELFCGTGGLALGLQNAGFQHTALYEWDKDSCDNIKANIAAGFDGISDWNVYQSDVRTVSYDGLTGKINMISGGPPCQPFSLGGKAQAYNDKRDMFPEAVRAVREVMPEVFIFENVKGLLRKSFSLYFSYIILQLTYPSIVKPQGMTWEEHRTLLEQHHTSNRHGDCEYNVVFRLLNAADYGVPQLRHRVVIVGFRKDVD
;
A
#
# COMPACT_ATOMS: atom_id res chain seq x y z
N MET A 1 -19.40 11.10 30.04
CA MET A 1 -18.76 10.03 29.25
C MET A 1 -17.91 10.73 28.21
N GLN A 2 -16.59 10.75 28.38
CA GLN A 2 -15.70 11.31 27.37
C GLN A 2 -15.72 10.37 26.17
N ASN A 3 -16.25 10.84 25.04
CA ASN A 3 -16.07 10.19 23.75
C ASN A 3 -14.57 10.25 23.44
N THR A 4 -13.84 9.22 23.79
CA THR A 4 -12.49 8.99 23.24
C THR A 4 -12.72 8.64 21.77
N THR A 5 -12.68 9.65 20.92
CA THR A 5 -12.58 9.43 19.47
C THR A 5 -11.32 8.60 19.29
N LEU A 6 -11.48 7.32 18.92
CA LEU A 6 -10.36 6.46 18.54
C LEU A 6 -9.66 7.16 17.39
N MET A 7 -8.47 7.71 17.65
CA MET A 7 -7.68 8.36 16.61
C MET A 7 -7.26 7.27 15.63
N ASN A 8 -7.77 7.34 14.40
CA ASN A 8 -7.46 6.42 13.33
C ASN A 8 -5.97 6.55 12.94
N LYS A 9 -5.14 5.70 13.51
CA LYS A 9 -3.69 5.72 13.30
C LYS A 9 -3.32 5.04 11.98
N SER A 10 -2.39 5.65 11.27
CA SER A 10 -1.90 5.12 10.01
C SER A 10 -0.38 5.14 9.90
N ILE A 11 0.14 4.31 9.03
CA ILE A 11 1.50 4.42 8.48
C ILE A 11 1.42 4.51 6.97
N GLU A 12 2.33 5.23 6.35
CA GLU A 12 2.44 5.28 4.91
C GLU A 12 3.80 4.78 4.43
N LEU A 13 3.77 3.91 3.42
CA LEU A 13 4.94 3.36 2.76
C LEU A 13 5.12 4.03 1.40
N PHE A 14 6.36 4.27 0.99
CA PHE A 14 6.64 4.90 -0.31
C PHE A 14 5.94 6.26 -0.45
N CYS A 15 5.99 7.07 0.61
CA CYS A 15 5.16 8.27 0.72
C CYS A 15 5.54 9.38 -0.26
N GLY A 16 6.70 9.28 -0.94
CA GLY A 16 7.17 10.33 -1.83
C GLY A 16 7.21 11.68 -1.11
N THR A 17 6.59 12.69 -1.70
CA THR A 17 6.47 14.04 -1.09
C THR A 17 5.22 14.19 -0.19
N GLY A 18 4.55 13.09 0.19
CA GLY A 18 3.45 13.09 1.15
C GLY A 18 2.05 13.41 0.59
N GLY A 19 1.86 13.33 -0.73
CA GLY A 19 0.56 13.70 -1.33
C GLY A 19 -0.60 12.80 -0.89
N LEU A 20 -0.40 11.47 -0.81
CA LEU A 20 -1.42 10.54 -0.34
C LEU A 20 -1.62 10.69 1.17
N ALA A 21 -0.51 10.84 1.93
CA ALA A 21 -0.55 11.11 3.36
C ALA A 21 -1.40 12.34 3.70
N LEU A 22 -1.20 13.45 2.97
CA LEU A 22 -1.99 14.66 3.17
C LEU A 22 -3.50 14.43 2.91
N GLY A 23 -3.82 13.64 1.88
CA GLY A 23 -5.21 13.27 1.60
C GLY A 23 -5.84 12.47 2.75
N LEU A 24 -5.11 11.52 3.34
CA LEU A 24 -5.56 10.72 4.48
C LEU A 24 -5.63 11.54 5.77
N GLN A 25 -4.68 12.45 6.00
CA GLN A 25 -4.72 13.40 7.11
C GLN A 25 -6.02 14.24 7.05
N ASN A 26 -6.37 14.76 5.89
CA ASN A 26 -7.60 15.51 5.67
C ASN A 26 -8.87 14.65 5.85
N ALA A 27 -8.75 13.33 5.68
CA ALA A 27 -9.81 12.37 5.95
C ALA A 27 -9.90 11.93 7.43
N GLY A 28 -9.03 12.48 8.31
CA GLY A 28 -9.05 12.24 9.75
C GLY A 28 -8.13 11.12 10.24
N PHE A 29 -7.17 10.66 9.41
CA PHE A 29 -6.14 9.74 9.86
C PHE A 29 -4.94 10.49 10.43
N GLN A 30 -4.38 9.97 11.51
CA GLN A 30 -3.13 10.46 12.09
C GLN A 30 -1.96 9.55 11.70
N HIS A 31 -0.98 10.10 10.99
CA HIS A 31 0.20 9.35 10.60
C HIS A 31 1.16 9.14 11.77
N THR A 32 1.40 7.88 12.12
CA THR A 32 2.41 7.48 13.12
C THR A 32 3.81 7.48 12.51
N ALA A 33 3.92 7.07 11.24
CA ALA A 33 5.18 7.03 10.51
C ALA A 33 4.95 7.13 9.00
N LEU A 34 5.84 7.85 8.32
CA LEU A 34 5.93 7.89 6.85
C LEU A 34 7.32 7.37 6.46
N TYR A 35 7.35 6.36 5.59
CA TYR A 35 8.59 5.73 5.13
C TYR A 35 8.84 6.06 3.66
N GLU A 36 10.01 6.61 3.38
CA GLU A 36 10.46 6.93 2.03
C GLU A 36 11.95 6.65 1.90
N TRP A 37 12.35 6.11 0.78
CA TRP A 37 13.76 5.87 0.45
C TRP A 37 14.47 7.13 -0.05
N ASP A 38 13.77 7.90 -0.90
CA ASP A 38 14.35 9.06 -1.58
C ASP A 38 14.60 10.21 -0.61
N LYS A 39 15.87 10.62 -0.54
CA LYS A 39 16.29 11.70 0.37
C LYS A 39 15.60 13.02 0.06
N ASP A 40 15.51 13.39 -1.23
CA ASP A 40 14.98 14.68 -1.64
C ASP A 40 13.49 14.78 -1.33
N SER A 41 12.75 13.67 -1.49
CA SER A 41 11.35 13.57 -1.08
C SER A 41 11.19 13.74 0.43
N CYS A 42 12.02 13.05 1.23
CA CYS A 42 12.00 13.22 2.70
C CYS A 42 12.34 14.65 3.13
N ASP A 43 13.37 15.24 2.53
CA ASP A 43 13.78 16.60 2.85
C ASP A 43 12.70 17.62 2.47
N ASN A 44 11.97 17.40 1.37
CA ASN A 44 10.83 18.22 0.98
C ASN A 44 9.74 18.21 2.06
N ILE A 45 9.34 17.03 2.56
CA ILE A 45 8.33 16.95 3.63
C ILE A 45 8.84 17.67 4.90
N LYS A 46 10.09 17.40 5.31
CA LYS A 46 10.68 18.02 6.51
C LYS A 46 10.77 19.54 6.39
N ALA A 47 11.08 20.06 5.19
CA ALA A 47 11.09 21.49 4.93
C ALA A 47 9.68 22.11 5.07
N ASN A 48 8.64 21.43 4.59
CA ASN A 48 7.26 21.88 4.73
C ASN A 48 6.81 21.85 6.20
N ILE A 49 7.20 20.84 6.98
CA ILE A 49 6.96 20.79 8.43
C ILE A 49 7.64 21.99 9.11
N ALA A 50 8.92 22.24 8.82
CA ALA A 50 9.68 23.34 9.40
C ALA A 50 9.14 24.73 9.00
N ALA A 51 8.56 24.85 7.81
CA ALA A 51 7.88 26.05 7.33
C ALA A 51 6.48 26.26 7.95
N GLY A 52 6.01 25.33 8.79
CA GLY A 52 4.71 25.43 9.44
C GLY A 52 3.52 25.14 8.53
N PHE A 53 3.71 24.28 7.51
CA PHE A 53 2.60 23.85 6.67
C PHE A 53 1.51 23.19 7.54
N ASP A 54 0.28 23.63 7.36
CA ASP A 54 -0.83 23.24 8.21
C ASP A 54 -1.15 21.74 8.13
N GLY A 55 -1.44 21.12 9.27
CA GLY A 55 -1.90 19.74 9.39
C GLY A 55 -0.81 18.67 9.31
N ILE A 56 0.50 19.02 9.16
CA ILE A 56 1.57 18.02 9.02
C ILE A 56 2.66 18.12 10.11
N SER A 57 2.46 18.96 11.13
CA SER A 57 3.45 19.20 12.19
C SER A 57 3.88 17.95 12.95
N ASP A 58 2.99 16.97 13.06
CA ASP A 58 3.19 15.73 13.84
C ASP A 58 3.70 14.57 12.98
N TRP A 59 4.01 14.81 11.70
CA TRP A 59 4.47 13.75 10.82
C TRP A 59 5.90 13.31 11.16
N ASN A 60 6.06 12.01 11.39
CA ASN A 60 7.36 11.38 11.59
C ASN A 60 7.84 10.78 10.27
N VAL A 61 8.81 11.45 9.61
CA VAL A 61 9.33 11.05 8.30
C VAL A 61 10.63 10.29 8.48
N TYR A 62 10.65 9.02 8.06
CA TYR A 62 11.81 8.13 8.12
C TYR A 62 12.35 7.90 6.71
N GLN A 63 13.58 8.37 6.47
CA GLN A 63 14.31 8.01 5.27
C GLN A 63 14.82 6.59 5.43
N SER A 64 14.14 5.62 4.82
CA SER A 64 14.50 4.21 4.95
C SER A 64 14.00 3.36 3.78
N ASP A 65 14.73 2.29 3.55
CA ASP A 65 14.29 1.22 2.66
C ASP A 65 13.24 0.37 3.39
N VAL A 66 12.03 0.30 2.86
CA VAL A 66 10.94 -0.46 3.49
C VAL A 66 11.28 -1.93 3.70
N ARG A 67 12.20 -2.51 2.91
CA ARG A 67 12.71 -3.88 3.08
C ARG A 67 13.42 -4.10 4.43
N THR A 68 13.93 -3.04 5.03
CA THR A 68 14.64 -3.07 6.32
C THR A 68 13.80 -2.62 7.50
N VAL A 69 12.56 -2.15 7.24
CA VAL A 69 11.66 -1.71 8.30
C VAL A 69 11.09 -2.91 9.06
N SER A 70 11.23 -2.89 10.39
CA SER A 70 10.50 -3.80 11.29
C SER A 70 9.16 -3.17 11.65
N TYR A 71 8.11 -3.97 11.58
CA TYR A 71 6.77 -3.59 12.03
C TYR A 71 6.42 -4.19 13.39
N ASP A 72 7.43 -4.70 14.12
CA ASP A 72 7.25 -5.31 15.44
C ASP A 72 6.52 -4.37 16.41
N GLY A 73 5.52 -4.90 17.07
CA GLY A 73 4.72 -4.17 18.04
C GLY A 73 3.72 -3.16 17.47
N LEU A 74 3.50 -3.13 16.14
CA LEU A 74 2.48 -2.31 15.49
C LEU A 74 1.15 -3.02 15.30
N THR A 75 1.12 -4.35 15.37
CA THR A 75 -0.11 -5.16 15.26
C THR A 75 -1.18 -4.68 16.24
N GLY A 76 -2.38 -4.40 15.74
CA GLY A 76 -3.51 -3.89 16.53
C GLY A 76 -3.38 -2.44 17.00
N LYS A 77 -2.32 -1.72 16.61
CA LYS A 77 -2.11 -0.31 16.95
C LYS A 77 -2.27 0.64 15.75
N ILE A 78 -2.28 0.10 14.56
CA ILE A 78 -2.40 0.82 13.29
C ILE A 78 -3.68 0.38 12.61
N ASN A 79 -4.57 1.30 12.36
CA ASN A 79 -5.85 1.04 11.69
C ASN A 79 -5.67 0.99 10.16
N MET A 80 -4.74 1.77 9.60
CA MET A 80 -4.56 1.86 8.16
C MET A 80 -3.09 1.82 7.73
N ILE A 81 -2.83 1.09 6.64
CA ILE A 81 -1.60 1.21 5.85
C ILE A 81 -1.94 1.84 4.51
N SER A 82 -1.19 2.87 4.11
CA SER A 82 -1.26 3.45 2.78
C SER A 82 0.07 3.40 2.07
N GLY A 83 0.05 3.66 0.75
CA GLY A 83 1.29 3.81 0.01
C GLY A 83 1.17 3.70 -1.50
N GLY A 84 2.23 4.13 -2.18
CA GLY A 84 2.37 3.98 -3.63
C GLY A 84 3.53 3.04 -3.99
N PRO A 85 3.41 1.71 -3.79
CA PRO A 85 4.52 0.79 -4.02
C PRO A 85 5.04 0.91 -5.45
N PRO A 86 6.34 1.20 -5.67
CA PRO A 86 6.92 1.21 -6.99
C PRO A 86 6.66 -0.13 -7.70
N CYS A 87 6.16 -0.05 -8.91
CA CYS A 87 5.86 -1.20 -9.75
C CYS A 87 6.49 -0.95 -11.12
N GLN A 88 7.81 -0.98 -11.17
CA GLN A 88 8.56 -0.92 -12.41
C GLN A 88 8.95 -2.33 -12.79
N PRO A 89 8.41 -2.85 -13.84
CA PRO A 89 8.58 -2.51 -15.25
C PRO A 89 7.29 -2.12 -15.99
N PHE A 90 6.25 -1.71 -15.29
CA PHE A 90 4.94 -1.40 -15.89
C PHE A 90 4.87 0.01 -16.52
N SER A 91 5.94 0.81 -16.43
CA SER A 91 6.11 2.04 -17.18
C SER A 91 6.38 1.74 -18.66
N LEU A 92 6.01 2.68 -19.52
CA LEU A 92 6.14 2.63 -20.99
C LEU A 92 7.55 2.18 -21.42
N GLY A 93 7.77 0.89 -21.75
CA GLY A 93 9.00 0.39 -22.36
C GLY A 93 9.66 -0.86 -21.74
N GLY A 94 9.15 -1.41 -20.64
CA GLY A 94 9.74 -2.61 -20.01
C GLY A 94 9.32 -3.91 -20.70
N LYS A 95 10.29 -4.78 -21.03
CA LYS A 95 10.02 -6.17 -21.44
C LYS A 95 9.40 -6.94 -20.26
N ALA A 96 8.49 -7.87 -20.53
CA ALA A 96 7.62 -8.61 -19.62
C ALA A 96 8.31 -9.53 -18.58
N GLN A 97 9.31 -9.02 -17.85
CA GLN A 97 9.99 -9.72 -16.75
C GLN A 97 9.71 -9.05 -15.40
N ALA A 98 8.46 -8.63 -15.18
CA ALA A 98 8.03 -7.84 -14.04
C ALA A 98 8.37 -8.46 -12.67
N TYR A 99 8.25 -9.76 -12.55
CA TYR A 99 8.28 -10.49 -11.28
C TYR A 99 9.69 -10.74 -10.69
N ASN A 100 10.76 -10.57 -11.47
CA ASN A 100 12.16 -10.63 -11.00
C ASN A 100 12.81 -9.26 -10.83
N ASP A 101 12.03 -8.18 -11.03
CA ASP A 101 12.57 -6.84 -10.91
C ASP A 101 12.63 -6.44 -9.42
N LYS A 102 13.86 -6.18 -8.92
CA LYS A 102 14.09 -5.68 -7.56
C LYS A 102 13.37 -4.36 -7.23
N ARG A 103 12.78 -3.72 -8.26
CA ARG A 103 12.00 -2.48 -8.14
C ARG A 103 10.50 -2.73 -7.96
N ASP A 104 10.06 -4.01 -8.01
CA ASP A 104 8.70 -4.35 -7.61
C ASP A 104 8.61 -4.42 -6.09
N MET A 105 7.86 -3.49 -5.53
CA MET A 105 7.71 -3.34 -4.09
C MET A 105 6.35 -3.78 -3.55
N PHE A 106 5.48 -4.37 -4.38
CA PHE A 106 4.25 -4.99 -3.89
C PHE A 106 4.48 -6.10 -2.87
N PRO A 107 5.50 -6.96 -2.99
CA PRO A 107 5.80 -7.95 -1.95
C PRO A 107 6.04 -7.32 -0.57
N GLU A 108 6.68 -6.14 -0.52
CA GLU A 108 6.90 -5.42 0.74
C GLU A 108 5.62 -4.77 1.28
N ALA A 109 4.75 -4.26 0.40
CA ALA A 109 3.43 -3.79 0.81
C ALA A 109 2.59 -4.92 1.41
N VAL A 110 2.59 -6.11 0.78
CA VAL A 110 1.94 -7.32 1.31
C VAL A 110 2.55 -7.75 2.64
N ARG A 111 3.90 -7.70 2.77
CA ARG A 111 4.59 -8.00 4.04
C ARG A 111 4.12 -7.07 5.15
N ALA A 112 4.06 -5.77 4.89
CA ALA A 112 3.59 -4.80 5.88
C ALA A 112 2.14 -5.08 6.29
N VAL A 113 1.23 -5.36 5.34
CA VAL A 113 -0.16 -5.74 5.66
C VAL A 113 -0.22 -7.00 6.52
N ARG A 114 0.58 -8.01 6.22
CA ARG A 114 0.66 -9.26 7.00
C ARG A 114 1.15 -9.03 8.43
N GLU A 115 2.22 -8.23 8.62
CA GLU A 115 2.86 -8.03 9.92
C GLU A 115 2.09 -7.07 10.82
N VAL A 116 1.48 -6.04 10.25
CA VAL A 116 0.72 -5.03 10.99
C VAL A 116 -0.74 -5.43 11.21
N MET A 117 -1.33 -6.18 10.28
CA MET A 117 -2.74 -6.57 10.27
C MET A 117 -3.69 -5.37 10.43
N PRO A 118 -3.58 -4.31 9.61
CA PRO A 118 -4.43 -3.14 9.72
C PRO A 118 -5.89 -3.48 9.42
N GLU A 119 -6.83 -2.65 9.89
CA GLU A 119 -8.26 -2.80 9.53
C GLU A 119 -8.48 -2.51 8.05
N VAL A 120 -7.73 -1.55 7.50
CA VAL A 120 -7.83 -1.08 6.12
C VAL A 120 -6.44 -0.87 5.53
N PHE A 121 -6.30 -1.10 4.24
CA PHE A 121 -5.16 -0.59 3.49
C PHE A 121 -5.61 0.12 2.20
N ILE A 122 -4.80 1.09 1.75
CA ILE A 122 -5.00 1.81 0.49
C ILE A 122 -3.67 1.88 -0.25
N PHE A 123 -3.61 1.28 -1.46
CA PHE A 123 -2.44 1.38 -2.33
C PHE A 123 -2.80 2.06 -3.65
N GLU A 124 -1.95 3.01 -4.06
CA GLU A 124 -2.07 3.72 -5.33
C GLU A 124 -1.02 3.22 -6.31
N ASN A 125 -1.39 3.14 -7.60
CA ASN A 125 -0.44 2.80 -8.64
C ASN A 125 -0.84 3.41 -9.99
N VAL A 126 0.07 3.32 -10.95
CA VAL A 126 -0.13 3.84 -12.31
C VAL A 126 -1.17 3.03 -13.09
N LYS A 127 -1.92 3.69 -13.99
CA LYS A 127 -2.88 3.03 -14.91
C LYS A 127 -2.29 1.84 -15.68
N GLY A 128 -0.97 1.87 -15.94
CA GLY A 128 -0.26 0.82 -16.66
C GLY A 128 -0.37 -0.56 -16.03
N LEU A 129 -0.61 -0.65 -14.72
CA LEU A 129 -0.81 -1.89 -13.99
C LEU A 129 -2.03 -2.70 -14.50
N LEU A 130 -3.05 -2.03 -15.06
CA LEU A 130 -4.25 -2.67 -15.60
C LEU A 130 -4.13 -3.07 -17.08
N ARG A 131 -2.93 -3.01 -17.70
CA ARG A 131 -2.77 -3.45 -19.08
C ARG A 131 -3.00 -4.96 -19.21
N LYS A 132 -3.56 -5.39 -20.33
CA LYS A 132 -3.84 -6.80 -20.62
C LYS A 132 -2.60 -7.69 -20.44
N SER A 133 -1.41 -7.21 -20.83
CA SER A 133 -0.14 -7.93 -20.66
C SER A 133 0.26 -8.19 -19.20
N PHE A 134 -0.33 -7.49 -18.24
CA PHE A 134 -0.05 -7.61 -16.81
C PHE A 134 -1.22 -8.17 -16.00
N SER A 135 -2.31 -8.55 -16.66
CA SER A 135 -3.54 -8.98 -15.97
C SER A 135 -3.32 -10.15 -15.00
N LEU A 136 -2.48 -11.12 -15.38
CA LEU A 136 -2.14 -12.26 -14.53
C LEU A 136 -1.34 -11.83 -13.29
N TYR A 137 -0.37 -10.93 -13.48
CA TYR A 137 0.42 -10.41 -12.37
C TYR A 137 -0.41 -9.50 -11.46
N PHE A 138 -1.28 -8.68 -12.04
CA PHE A 138 -2.22 -7.87 -11.26
C PHE A 138 -3.17 -8.74 -10.43
N SER A 139 -3.73 -9.81 -11.02
CA SER A 139 -4.55 -10.77 -10.25
C SER A 139 -3.77 -11.42 -9.11
N TYR A 140 -2.47 -11.70 -9.32
CA TYR A 140 -1.59 -12.21 -8.28
C TYR A 140 -1.38 -11.21 -7.13
N ILE A 141 -1.18 -9.92 -7.44
CA ILE A 141 -1.12 -8.85 -6.41
C ILE A 141 -2.41 -8.82 -5.59
N ILE A 142 -3.58 -8.85 -6.23
CA ILE A 142 -4.87 -8.85 -5.54
C ILE A 142 -5.02 -10.07 -4.63
N LEU A 143 -4.63 -11.26 -5.10
CA LEU A 143 -4.68 -12.49 -4.30
C LEU A 143 -3.75 -12.43 -3.09
N GLN A 144 -2.52 -11.92 -3.24
CA GLN A 144 -1.60 -11.73 -2.12
C GLN A 144 -2.15 -10.74 -1.08
N LEU A 145 -2.78 -9.65 -1.54
CA LEU A 145 -3.42 -8.67 -0.65
C LEU A 145 -4.68 -9.22 0.01
N THR A 146 -5.38 -10.15 -0.65
CA THR A 146 -6.54 -10.84 -0.06
C THR A 146 -6.11 -11.83 1.02
N TYR A 147 -4.99 -12.54 0.81
CA TYR A 147 -4.47 -13.60 1.68
C TYR A 147 -3.02 -13.33 2.09
N PRO A 148 -2.71 -12.23 2.80
CA PRO A 148 -1.34 -11.84 3.08
C PRO A 148 -0.59 -12.80 4.00
N SER A 149 -1.29 -13.65 4.75
CA SER A 149 -0.72 -14.71 5.60
C SER A 149 -0.14 -15.88 4.80
N ILE A 150 -0.59 -16.08 3.54
CA ILE A 150 -0.08 -17.17 2.68
C ILE A 150 1.19 -16.67 1.98
N VAL A 151 2.32 -16.93 2.61
CA VAL A 151 3.63 -16.47 2.13
C VAL A 151 4.16 -17.36 1.02
N LYS A 152 4.75 -16.76 0.00
CA LYS A 152 5.42 -17.48 -1.10
C LYS A 152 6.63 -18.27 -0.55
N PRO A 153 6.65 -19.62 -0.63
CA PRO A 153 7.79 -20.42 -0.24
C PRO A 153 9.07 -20.06 -1.02
N GLN A 154 10.22 -20.25 -0.38
CA GLN A 154 11.50 -20.06 -1.06
C GLN A 154 11.64 -21.03 -2.24
N GLY A 155 12.09 -20.54 -3.38
CA GLY A 155 12.23 -21.33 -4.61
C GLY A 155 10.95 -21.47 -5.44
N MET A 156 9.77 -21.17 -4.89
CA MET A 156 8.53 -21.17 -5.64
C MET A 156 8.46 -19.97 -6.59
N THR A 157 8.00 -20.18 -7.83
CA THR A 157 7.74 -19.09 -8.77
C THR A 157 6.48 -18.30 -8.36
N TRP A 158 6.29 -17.12 -8.90
CA TRP A 158 5.09 -16.35 -8.61
C TRP A 158 3.83 -16.98 -9.25
N GLU A 159 3.98 -17.66 -10.40
CA GLU A 159 2.90 -18.38 -11.06
C GLU A 159 2.42 -19.57 -10.22
N GLU A 160 3.34 -20.33 -9.65
CA GLU A 160 3.02 -21.44 -8.74
C GLU A 160 2.33 -20.93 -7.47
N HIS A 161 2.85 -19.86 -6.89
CA HIS A 161 2.23 -19.23 -5.72
C HIS A 161 0.86 -18.65 -6.04
N ARG A 162 0.66 -18.04 -7.21
CA ARG A 162 -0.65 -17.59 -7.66
C ARG A 162 -1.64 -18.75 -7.74
N THR A 163 -1.23 -19.89 -8.31
CA THR A 163 -2.07 -21.09 -8.39
C THR A 163 -2.46 -21.61 -7.00
N LEU A 164 -1.53 -21.59 -6.04
CA LEU A 164 -1.80 -21.94 -4.65
C LEU A 164 -2.84 -20.99 -4.03
N LEU A 165 -2.70 -19.69 -4.23
CA LEU A 165 -3.65 -18.69 -3.74
C LEU A 165 -5.04 -18.84 -4.39
N GLU A 166 -5.12 -19.15 -5.69
CA GLU A 166 -6.37 -19.44 -6.40
C GLU A 166 -7.07 -20.69 -5.84
N GLN A 167 -6.31 -21.75 -5.56
CA GLN A 167 -6.84 -22.96 -4.91
C GLN A 167 -7.36 -22.66 -3.51
N HIS A 168 -6.64 -21.85 -2.73
CA HIS A 168 -7.11 -21.40 -1.42
C HIS A 168 -8.41 -20.60 -1.54
N HIS A 169 -8.46 -19.64 -2.47
CA HIS A 169 -9.63 -18.79 -2.72
C HIS A 169 -10.90 -19.60 -3.04
N THR A 170 -10.76 -20.72 -3.76
CA THR A 170 -11.88 -21.59 -4.17
C THR A 170 -12.22 -22.66 -3.14
N SER A 171 -11.37 -22.89 -2.14
CA SER A 171 -11.52 -24.01 -1.19
C SER A 171 -12.45 -23.76 -0.01
N ASN A 172 -13.05 -22.56 0.11
CA ASN A 172 -13.81 -22.09 1.29
C ASN A 172 -13.06 -22.23 2.63
N ARG A 173 -11.74 -22.31 2.61
CA ARG A 173 -10.93 -22.26 3.82
C ARG A 173 -10.68 -20.81 4.18
N HIS A 174 -10.91 -20.47 5.44
CA HIS A 174 -10.63 -19.13 5.97
C HIS A 174 -9.33 -19.17 6.77
N GLY A 175 -8.51 -18.13 6.61
CA GLY A 175 -7.29 -17.91 7.37
C GLY A 175 -7.45 -16.80 8.41
N ASP A 176 -6.44 -16.67 9.27
CA ASP A 176 -6.47 -15.71 10.38
C ASP A 176 -6.38 -14.23 9.95
N CYS A 177 -5.96 -13.97 8.70
CA CYS A 177 -5.80 -12.62 8.16
C CYS A 177 -6.24 -12.59 6.70
N GLU A 178 -7.45 -12.15 6.46
CA GLU A 178 -8.04 -12.04 5.13
C GLU A 178 -8.64 -10.66 4.90
N TYR A 179 -8.57 -10.19 3.65
CA TYR A 179 -9.13 -8.90 3.25
C TYR A 179 -10.14 -9.03 2.12
N ASN A 180 -11.19 -8.22 2.17
CA ASN A 180 -12.04 -7.93 1.03
C ASN A 180 -11.35 -6.83 0.22
N VAL A 181 -10.81 -7.19 -0.96
CA VAL A 181 -10.01 -6.27 -1.77
C VAL A 181 -10.80 -5.82 -2.99
N VAL A 182 -10.88 -4.52 -3.18
CA VAL A 182 -11.48 -3.88 -4.34
C VAL A 182 -10.49 -2.92 -5.00
N PHE A 183 -10.65 -2.66 -6.28
CA PHE A 183 -9.84 -1.65 -6.96
C PHE A 183 -10.66 -0.84 -7.95
N ARG A 184 -10.22 0.40 -8.20
CA ARG A 184 -10.80 1.27 -9.22
C ARG A 184 -9.73 2.07 -9.93
N LEU A 185 -9.99 2.36 -11.20
CA LEU A 185 -9.24 3.35 -11.96
C LEU A 185 -9.92 4.71 -11.75
N LEU A 186 -9.21 5.64 -11.13
CA LEU A 186 -9.68 7.00 -10.88
C LEU A 186 -8.89 7.98 -11.75
N ASN A 187 -9.52 9.09 -12.09
CA ASN A 187 -8.86 10.20 -12.77
C ASN A 187 -8.93 11.44 -11.87
N ALA A 188 -7.80 12.03 -11.54
CA ALA A 188 -7.73 13.18 -10.64
C ALA A 188 -8.59 14.37 -11.12
N ALA A 189 -8.76 14.53 -12.44
CA ALA A 189 -9.62 15.59 -12.99
C ALA A 189 -11.07 15.48 -12.53
N ASP A 190 -11.59 14.26 -12.27
CA ASP A 190 -12.96 14.04 -11.81
C ASP A 190 -13.18 14.51 -10.36
N TYR A 191 -12.07 14.83 -9.66
CA TYR A 191 -12.04 15.29 -8.26
C TYR A 191 -11.54 16.73 -8.12
N GLY A 192 -11.62 17.53 -9.19
CA GLY A 192 -11.30 18.96 -9.16
C GLY A 192 -9.82 19.30 -9.39
N VAL A 193 -8.97 18.33 -9.68
CA VAL A 193 -7.56 18.59 -10.04
C VAL A 193 -7.48 18.95 -11.53
N PRO A 194 -6.85 20.08 -11.94
CA PRO A 194 -6.75 20.48 -13.35
C PRO A 194 -5.68 19.67 -14.10
N GLN A 195 -5.73 18.33 -13.97
CA GLN A 195 -4.79 17.39 -14.59
C GLN A 195 -5.47 16.07 -14.91
N LEU A 196 -5.33 15.59 -16.14
CA LEU A 196 -5.69 14.22 -16.52
C LEU A 196 -4.66 13.24 -15.95
N ARG A 197 -4.91 12.74 -14.74
CA ARG A 197 -4.02 11.82 -14.02
C ARG A 197 -4.78 10.57 -13.58
N HIS A 198 -4.64 9.51 -14.36
CA HIS A 198 -5.27 8.23 -14.03
C HIS A 198 -4.41 7.42 -13.06
N ARG A 199 -5.05 6.90 -12.01
CA ARG A 199 -4.42 6.04 -11.00
C ARG A 199 -5.32 4.87 -10.64
N VAL A 200 -4.71 3.71 -10.45
CA VAL A 200 -5.37 2.57 -9.86
C VAL A 200 -5.30 2.73 -8.35
N VAL A 201 -6.43 2.69 -7.69
CA VAL A 201 -6.51 2.67 -6.23
C VAL A 201 -7.02 1.29 -5.82
N ILE A 202 -6.28 0.62 -4.95
CA ILE A 202 -6.58 -0.70 -4.40
C ILE A 202 -6.88 -0.50 -2.92
N VAL A 203 -8.06 -0.94 -2.47
CA VAL A 203 -8.49 -0.83 -1.07
C VAL A 203 -8.83 -2.22 -0.55
N GLY A 204 -8.35 -2.56 0.63
CA GLY A 204 -8.71 -3.79 1.31
C GLY A 204 -9.24 -3.51 2.70
N PHE A 205 -10.33 -4.17 3.06
CA PHE A 205 -10.91 -4.18 4.40
C PHE A 205 -10.72 -5.56 5.00
N ARG A 206 -10.17 -5.63 6.22
CA ARG A 206 -9.99 -6.90 6.91
C ARG A 206 -11.35 -7.51 7.22
N LYS A 207 -11.53 -8.81 6.98
CA LYS A 207 -12.84 -9.47 7.01
C LYS A 207 -13.47 -9.60 8.39
N ASP A 208 -12.66 -9.48 9.45
CA ASP A 208 -13.10 -9.58 10.85
C ASP A 208 -13.47 -8.22 11.48
N VAL A 209 -13.40 -7.15 10.70
CA VAL A 209 -13.77 -5.79 11.13
C VAL A 209 -15.14 -5.47 10.55
N ASP A 210 -16.09 -5.11 11.44
CA ASP A 210 -17.47 -4.70 11.13
C ASP A 210 -17.56 -3.23 10.61
#